data_a4730ff29dec965b095684eba5079092
#
_entry.id   a4730ff29dec965b095684eba5079092
#
_cell.length_a   1.000
_cell.length_b   1.000
_cell.length_c   1.000
_cell.angle_alpha   90.00
_cell.angle_beta   90.00
_cell.angle_gamma   90.00
#
_symmetry.space_group_name_H-M   'P 1'
#
loop_
_entity.id
_entity.type
_entity.pdbx_description
1 polymer ?
#
loop_
_entity_poly.entity_id
_entity_poly.type
_entity_poly.pdbx_seq_one_letter_code
_entity_poly.pdbx_strand_id
1 'polypeptide(L)'
;MDSKSRIPVWLLCLLALTAVMFAGVVYAGVAMYQDGVVDVSVREKRPGGNNIHIIVPGVLVPAALHLVPKEELKQQLRGDSREIAEWLPVARIAARELARIPDGPLVEVDDHHDHVRIFKRGGVLVVDVDDNQDTVHISVPIALVRSVADNLQVSVGPA
;
A
#
# COMPACT_ATOMS: atom_id res chain seq x y z
N MET A 1 -48.76 -24.08 -27.92
CA MET A 1 -47.83 -23.23 -28.67
C MET A 1 -46.70 -22.85 -27.71
N ASP A 2 -45.68 -23.73 -27.61
CA ASP A 2 -44.54 -23.50 -26.74
C ASP A 2 -43.47 -22.72 -27.50
N SER A 3 -43.45 -21.41 -27.29
CA SER A 3 -42.38 -20.55 -27.75
C SER A 3 -41.19 -20.71 -26.81
N LYS A 4 -40.36 -21.74 -27.01
CA LYS A 4 -39.04 -21.84 -26.42
C LYS A 4 -38.17 -20.71 -26.98
N SER A 5 -38.15 -19.56 -26.33
CA SER A 5 -37.19 -18.48 -26.62
C SER A 5 -35.79 -19.00 -26.35
N ARG A 6 -35.12 -19.49 -27.39
CA ARG A 6 -33.69 -19.85 -27.29
C ARG A 6 -32.90 -18.55 -27.15
N ILE A 7 -32.46 -18.28 -25.94
CA ILE A 7 -31.52 -17.17 -25.68
C ILE A 7 -30.31 -17.42 -26.59
N PRO A 8 -29.96 -16.49 -27.48
CA PRO A 8 -28.84 -16.70 -28.38
C PRO A 8 -27.52 -16.77 -27.59
N VAL A 9 -26.65 -17.68 -27.97
CA VAL A 9 -25.38 -17.98 -27.24
C VAL A 9 -24.52 -16.72 -27.07
N TRP A 10 -24.53 -15.81 -28.05
CA TRP A 10 -23.78 -14.55 -27.94
C TRP A 10 -24.28 -13.65 -26.79
N LEU A 11 -25.57 -13.68 -26.48
CA LEU A 11 -26.19 -12.92 -25.40
C LEU A 11 -25.79 -13.51 -24.04
N LEU A 12 -25.67 -14.83 -23.92
CA LEU A 12 -25.12 -15.53 -22.75
C LEU A 12 -23.65 -15.20 -22.54
N CYS A 13 -22.84 -15.17 -23.60
CA CYS A 13 -21.44 -14.78 -23.54
C CYS A 13 -21.26 -13.33 -23.09
N LEU A 14 -22.10 -12.42 -23.61
CA LEU A 14 -22.06 -11.00 -23.23
C LEU A 14 -22.46 -10.81 -21.77
N LEU A 15 -23.49 -11.54 -21.31
CA LEU A 15 -23.95 -11.50 -19.92
C LEU A 15 -22.89 -12.09 -18.97
N ALA A 16 -22.22 -13.17 -19.37
CA ALA A 16 -21.11 -13.73 -18.59
C ALA A 16 -19.92 -12.77 -18.50
N LEU A 17 -19.55 -12.11 -19.61
CA LEU A 17 -18.47 -11.13 -19.65
C LEU A 17 -18.77 -9.93 -18.74
N THR A 18 -19.99 -9.39 -18.80
CA THR A 18 -20.40 -8.28 -17.94
C THR A 18 -20.41 -8.67 -16.46
N ALA A 19 -20.84 -9.89 -16.13
CA ALA A 19 -20.84 -10.40 -14.77
C ALA A 19 -19.40 -10.54 -14.22
N VAL A 20 -18.46 -11.04 -15.02
CA VAL A 20 -17.04 -11.14 -14.65
C VAL A 20 -16.43 -9.76 -14.45
N MET A 21 -16.70 -8.82 -15.36
CA MET A 21 -16.22 -7.44 -15.22
C MET A 21 -16.78 -6.77 -13.95
N PHE A 22 -18.07 -6.95 -13.69
CA PHE A 22 -18.72 -6.39 -12.50
C PHE A 22 -18.14 -7.02 -11.20
N ALA A 23 -17.97 -8.35 -11.17
CA ALA A 23 -17.34 -9.04 -10.04
C ALA A 23 -15.91 -8.55 -9.80
N GLY A 24 -15.14 -8.31 -10.86
CA GLY A 24 -13.79 -7.74 -10.78
C GLY A 24 -13.77 -6.34 -10.17
N VAL A 25 -14.70 -5.46 -10.58
CA VAL A 25 -14.82 -4.10 -10.03
C VAL A 25 -15.24 -4.14 -8.55
N VAL A 26 -16.21 -4.99 -8.20
CA VAL A 26 -16.64 -5.15 -6.80
C VAL A 26 -15.50 -5.71 -5.94
N TYR A 27 -14.78 -6.72 -6.43
CA TYR A 27 -13.63 -7.29 -5.73
C TYR A 27 -12.54 -6.25 -5.51
N ALA A 28 -12.18 -5.48 -6.54
CA ALA A 28 -11.20 -4.39 -6.42
C ALA A 28 -11.65 -3.33 -5.41
N GLY A 29 -12.93 -2.95 -5.43
CA GLY A 29 -13.48 -2.00 -4.45
C GLY A 29 -13.42 -2.51 -3.00
N VAL A 30 -13.75 -3.78 -2.77
CA VAL A 30 -13.66 -4.39 -1.44
C VAL A 30 -12.20 -4.52 -0.98
N ALA A 31 -11.29 -4.92 -1.87
CA ALA A 31 -9.87 -5.00 -1.57
C ALA A 31 -9.28 -3.62 -1.23
N MET A 32 -9.64 -2.57 -1.97
CA MET A 32 -9.25 -1.19 -1.63
C MET A 32 -9.77 -0.77 -0.26
N TYR A 33 -10.97 -1.18 0.10
CA TYR A 33 -11.55 -0.84 1.40
C TYR A 33 -10.84 -1.59 2.56
N GLN A 34 -10.41 -2.81 2.35
CA GLN A 34 -9.74 -3.64 3.36
C GLN A 34 -8.25 -3.33 3.50
N ASP A 35 -7.54 -3.19 2.38
CA ASP A 35 -6.09 -2.99 2.36
C ASP A 35 -5.70 -1.52 2.43
N GLY A 36 -6.67 -0.62 2.23
CA GLY A 36 -6.47 0.82 2.25
C GLY A 36 -5.70 1.34 1.03
N VAL A 37 -5.29 2.57 1.12
CA VAL A 37 -4.59 3.29 0.06
C VAL A 37 -3.33 3.91 0.63
N VAL A 38 -2.21 3.76 -0.06
CA VAL A 38 -0.98 4.52 0.20
C VAL A 38 -1.10 5.83 -0.54
N ASP A 39 -1.02 6.92 0.20
CA ASP A 39 -1.05 8.27 -0.34
C ASP A 39 0.29 8.94 -0.05
N VAL A 40 0.93 9.47 -1.09
CA VAL A 40 2.17 10.23 -0.99
C VAL A 40 2.00 11.54 -1.72
N SER A 41 2.07 12.64 -1.00
CA SER A 41 1.99 13.99 -1.54
C SER A 41 3.25 14.75 -1.17
N VAL A 42 3.92 15.30 -2.17
CA VAL A 42 5.09 16.15 -2.01
C VAL A 42 4.79 17.48 -2.71
N ARG A 43 4.89 18.56 -1.97
CA ARG A 43 4.66 19.92 -2.47
C ARG A 43 5.88 20.79 -2.21
N GLU A 44 6.48 21.29 -3.27
CA GLU A 44 7.52 22.32 -3.19
C GLU A 44 6.91 23.69 -2.90
N LYS A 45 7.42 24.39 -1.90
CA LYS A 45 6.93 25.74 -1.51
C LYS A 45 7.46 26.87 -2.39
N ARG A 46 8.36 26.57 -3.33
CA ARG A 46 8.94 27.57 -4.24
C ARG A 46 7.91 28.04 -5.27
N PRO A 47 7.96 29.32 -5.70
CA PRO A 47 7.17 29.79 -6.84
C PRO A 47 7.50 28.97 -8.09
N GLY A 48 6.51 28.31 -8.67
CA GLY A 48 6.70 27.36 -9.78
C GLY A 48 7.15 25.96 -9.37
N GLY A 49 7.15 25.64 -8.07
CA GLY A 49 7.49 24.33 -7.53
C GLY A 49 6.54 23.24 -7.99
N ASN A 50 7.05 22.01 -8.02
CA ASN A 50 6.30 20.84 -8.44
C ASN A 50 5.43 20.32 -7.29
N ASN A 51 4.23 19.85 -7.67
CA ASN A 51 3.37 19.09 -6.76
C ASN A 51 3.28 17.67 -7.31
N ILE A 52 3.74 16.72 -6.53
CA ILE A 52 3.65 15.29 -6.85
C ILE A 52 2.62 14.69 -5.89
N HIS A 53 1.62 14.03 -6.45
CA HIS A 53 0.61 13.30 -5.67
C HIS A 53 0.47 11.91 -6.26
N ILE A 54 0.81 10.90 -5.47
CA ILE A 54 0.80 9.49 -5.86
C ILE A 54 -0.15 8.75 -4.94
N ILE A 55 -1.15 8.12 -5.55
CA ILE A 55 -2.12 7.27 -4.85
C ILE A 55 -1.93 5.84 -5.35
N VAL A 56 -1.58 4.93 -4.44
CA VAL A 56 -1.38 3.52 -4.76
C VAL A 56 -2.38 2.69 -3.96
N PRO A 57 -3.29 1.95 -4.62
CA PRO A 57 -4.13 0.99 -3.93
C PRO A 57 -3.29 -0.05 -3.19
N GLY A 58 -3.56 -0.26 -1.89
CA GLY A 58 -2.78 -1.16 -1.03
C GLY A 58 -2.70 -2.59 -1.58
N VAL A 59 -3.75 -3.06 -2.25
CA VAL A 59 -3.79 -4.38 -2.89
C VAL A 59 -2.73 -4.57 -3.99
N LEU A 60 -2.30 -3.49 -4.64
CA LEU A 60 -1.28 -3.57 -5.71
C LEU A 60 0.12 -3.85 -5.17
N VAL A 61 0.41 -3.48 -3.93
CA VAL A 61 1.75 -3.66 -3.34
C VAL A 61 2.09 -5.14 -3.15
N PRO A 62 1.26 -5.97 -2.47
CA PRO A 62 1.50 -7.41 -2.41
C PRO A 62 1.46 -8.07 -3.80
N ALA A 63 0.56 -7.65 -4.69
CA ALA A 63 0.48 -8.19 -6.04
C ALA A 63 1.77 -7.93 -6.83
N ALA A 64 2.33 -6.72 -6.75
CA ALA A 64 3.60 -6.38 -7.38
C ALA A 64 4.76 -7.24 -6.82
N LEU A 65 4.80 -7.47 -5.51
CA LEU A 65 5.81 -8.34 -4.89
C LEU A 65 5.72 -9.81 -5.36
N HIS A 66 4.54 -10.29 -5.72
CA HIS A 66 4.36 -11.63 -6.29
C HIS A 66 4.77 -11.74 -7.77
N LEU A 67 4.72 -10.62 -8.50
CA LEU A 67 5.07 -10.57 -9.93
C LEU A 67 6.58 -10.39 -10.15
N VAL A 68 7.31 -9.87 -9.17
CA VAL A 68 8.77 -9.72 -9.27
C VAL A 68 9.43 -11.09 -9.12
N PRO A 69 10.24 -11.56 -10.09
CA PRO A 69 11.00 -12.79 -9.97
C PRO A 69 11.88 -12.76 -8.71
N LYS A 70 11.77 -13.78 -7.89
CA LYS A 70 12.49 -13.85 -6.60
C LYS A 70 14.01 -13.76 -6.79
N GLU A 71 14.51 -14.19 -7.95
CA GLU A 71 15.93 -14.12 -8.32
C GLU A 71 16.40 -12.69 -8.54
N GLU A 72 15.60 -11.87 -9.21
CA GLU A 72 15.92 -10.47 -9.45
C GLU A 72 15.85 -9.66 -8.15
N LEU A 73 14.84 -9.94 -7.32
CA LEU A 73 14.72 -9.34 -6.00
C LEU A 73 15.94 -9.67 -5.12
N LYS A 74 16.39 -10.93 -5.14
CA LYS A 74 17.60 -11.37 -4.43
C LYS A 74 18.87 -10.74 -4.99
N GLN A 75 18.95 -10.48 -6.28
CA GLN A 75 20.12 -9.83 -6.87
C GLN A 75 20.20 -8.34 -6.54
N GLN A 76 19.09 -7.63 -6.59
CA GLN A 76 19.02 -6.22 -6.20
C GLN A 76 19.25 -6.01 -4.70
N LEU A 77 18.79 -6.94 -3.87
CA LEU A 77 18.96 -6.90 -2.42
C LEU A 77 20.31 -7.47 -1.95
N ARG A 78 21.14 -8.04 -2.84
CA ARG A 78 22.41 -8.69 -2.44
C ARG A 78 23.42 -7.76 -1.74
N GLY A 79 23.35 -6.45 -1.95
CA GLY A 79 24.15 -5.47 -1.21
C GLY A 79 23.64 -5.23 0.23
N ASP A 80 22.32 -5.11 0.38
CA ASP A 80 21.66 -4.69 1.63
C ASP A 80 20.85 -5.82 2.30
N SER A 81 20.89 -7.04 1.75
CA SER A 81 20.04 -8.14 2.18
C SER A 81 20.23 -8.57 3.63
N ARG A 82 21.45 -8.42 4.18
CA ARG A 82 21.71 -8.69 5.60
C ARG A 82 21.04 -7.66 6.49
N GLU A 83 21.18 -6.40 6.15
CA GLU A 83 20.60 -5.29 6.90
C GLU A 83 19.07 -5.34 6.86
N ILE A 84 18.49 -5.55 5.69
CA ILE A 84 17.03 -5.73 5.53
C ILE A 84 16.53 -6.95 6.31
N ALA A 85 17.21 -8.08 6.24
CA ALA A 85 16.82 -9.29 6.96
C ALA A 85 16.87 -9.11 8.48
N GLU A 86 17.78 -8.30 8.98
CA GLU A 86 17.94 -8.00 10.40
C GLU A 86 16.81 -7.08 10.90
N TRP A 87 16.39 -6.10 10.08
CA TRP A 87 15.31 -5.17 10.43
C TRP A 87 13.90 -5.71 10.22
N LEU A 88 13.72 -6.72 9.36
CA LEU A 88 12.41 -7.29 9.06
C LEU A 88 11.63 -7.79 10.30
N PRO A 89 12.25 -8.55 11.22
CA PRO A 89 11.57 -8.99 12.44
C PRO A 89 11.14 -7.81 13.31
N VAL A 90 11.99 -6.78 13.41
CA VAL A 90 11.71 -5.56 14.18
C VAL A 90 10.55 -4.79 13.56
N ALA A 91 10.56 -4.57 12.24
CA ALA A 91 9.49 -3.90 11.51
C ALA A 91 8.14 -4.62 11.67
N ARG A 92 8.15 -5.95 11.70
CA ARG A 92 6.96 -6.77 11.90
C ARG A 92 6.38 -6.63 13.31
N ILE A 93 7.25 -6.65 14.32
CA ILE A 93 6.84 -6.43 15.72
C ILE A 93 6.30 -5.01 15.85
N ALA A 94 7.00 -4.01 15.33
CA ALA A 94 6.59 -2.62 15.35
C ALA A 94 5.22 -2.41 14.68
N ALA A 95 5.00 -2.98 13.49
CA ALA A 95 3.70 -2.90 12.80
C ALA A 95 2.56 -3.56 13.60
N ARG A 96 2.85 -4.67 14.31
CA ARG A 96 1.88 -5.35 15.15
C ARG A 96 1.52 -4.52 16.39
N GLU A 97 2.50 -3.93 17.03
CA GLU A 97 2.27 -3.08 18.20
C GLU A 97 1.61 -1.75 17.81
N LEU A 98 2.00 -1.14 16.69
CA LEU A 98 1.33 0.03 16.13
C LEU A 98 -0.17 -0.21 15.86
N ALA A 99 -0.53 -1.42 15.43
CA ALA A 99 -1.94 -1.76 15.23
C ALA A 99 -2.76 -1.74 16.52
N ARG A 100 -2.12 -2.00 17.68
CA ARG A 100 -2.75 -2.07 19.00
C ARG A 100 -2.82 -0.73 19.72
N ILE A 101 -1.91 0.19 19.42
CA ILE A 101 -1.89 1.52 20.01
C ILE A 101 -3.16 2.28 19.58
N PRO A 102 -3.83 3.03 20.48
CA PRO A 102 -4.95 3.88 20.11
C PRO A 102 -4.53 4.96 19.11
N ASP A 103 -5.51 5.51 18.40
CA ASP A 103 -5.29 6.62 17.50
C ASP A 103 -4.78 7.85 18.27
N GLY A 104 -3.78 8.52 17.70
CA GLY A 104 -3.16 9.67 18.33
C GLY A 104 -1.77 9.98 17.78
N PRO A 105 -1.15 11.06 18.27
CA PRO A 105 0.22 11.41 17.93
C PRO A 105 1.20 10.38 18.52
N LEU A 106 2.18 9.98 17.72
CA LEU A 106 3.25 9.05 18.09
C LEU A 106 4.58 9.77 18.27
N VAL A 107 4.88 10.67 17.34
CA VAL A 107 6.09 11.48 17.35
C VAL A 107 5.74 12.88 16.89
N GLU A 108 6.28 13.88 17.56
CA GLU A 108 6.21 15.27 17.15
C GLU A 108 7.58 15.90 17.42
N VAL A 109 8.19 16.44 16.40
CA VAL A 109 9.49 17.11 16.47
C VAL A 109 9.30 18.49 15.87
N ASP A 110 9.58 19.50 16.65
CA ASP A 110 9.56 20.90 16.26
C ASP A 110 10.98 21.45 16.35
N ASP A 111 11.52 21.87 15.23
CA ASP A 111 12.74 22.65 15.17
C ASP A 111 12.45 23.98 14.46
N HIS A 112 13.41 24.91 14.50
CA HIS A 112 13.25 26.26 13.95
C HIS A 112 12.87 26.30 12.45
N HIS A 113 13.14 25.21 11.73
CA HIS A 113 12.96 25.14 10.29
C HIS A 113 12.14 23.91 9.84
N ASP A 114 12.01 22.91 10.71
CA ASP A 114 11.43 21.62 10.36
C ASP A 114 10.36 21.21 11.38
N HIS A 115 9.20 20.83 10.89
CA HIS A 115 8.13 20.28 11.69
C HIS A 115 7.81 18.87 11.20
N VAL A 116 8.05 17.87 12.05
CA VAL A 116 7.79 16.47 11.75
C VAL A 116 6.74 15.94 12.69
N ARG A 117 5.66 15.42 12.12
CA ARG A 117 4.59 14.82 12.90
C ARG A 117 4.27 13.43 12.37
N ILE A 118 4.30 12.45 13.26
CA ILE A 118 3.88 11.07 12.97
C ILE A 118 2.70 10.75 13.87
N PHE A 119 1.59 10.35 13.29
CA PHE A 119 0.41 10.00 14.06
C PHE A 119 -0.32 8.82 13.43
N LYS A 120 -1.10 8.13 14.26
CA LYS A 120 -1.99 7.06 13.85
C LYS A 120 -3.43 7.56 13.81
N ARG A 121 -4.14 7.21 12.74
CA ARG A 121 -5.57 7.50 12.61
C ARG A 121 -6.27 6.38 11.83
N GLY A 122 -7.26 5.73 12.45
CA GLY A 122 -8.11 4.72 11.79
C GLY A 122 -7.32 3.55 11.19
N GLY A 123 -6.22 3.10 11.83
CA GLY A 123 -5.40 2.02 11.30
C GLY A 123 -4.41 2.45 10.21
N VAL A 124 -4.28 3.75 9.97
CA VAL A 124 -3.33 4.34 9.02
C VAL A 124 -2.24 5.07 9.81
N LEU A 125 -1.00 4.89 9.40
CA LEU A 125 0.14 5.68 9.85
C LEU A 125 0.28 6.87 8.92
N VAL A 126 0.31 8.07 9.48
CA VAL A 126 0.48 9.31 8.73
C VAL A 126 1.75 9.98 9.17
N VAL A 127 2.56 10.39 8.21
CA VAL A 127 3.80 11.13 8.41
C VAL A 127 3.66 12.45 7.67
N ASP A 128 3.69 13.54 8.42
CA ASP A 128 3.72 14.90 7.91
C ASP A 128 5.09 15.49 8.19
N VAL A 129 5.74 15.97 7.15
CA VAL A 129 6.99 16.71 7.23
C VAL A 129 6.79 18.06 6.57
N ASP A 130 7.04 19.10 7.30
CA ASP A 130 6.94 20.47 6.83
C ASP A 130 8.26 21.18 7.11
N ASP A 131 9.02 21.43 6.05
CA ASP A 131 10.26 22.19 6.11
C ASP A 131 10.13 23.50 5.31
N ASN A 132 11.18 24.31 5.27
CA ASN A 132 11.18 25.60 4.58
C ASN A 132 11.04 25.48 3.05
N GLN A 133 11.30 24.31 2.47
CA GLN A 133 11.34 24.10 1.02
C GLN A 133 10.18 23.25 0.56
N ASP A 134 9.78 22.23 1.36
CA ASP A 134 8.85 21.21 0.96
C ASP A 134 7.81 20.91 2.05
N THR A 135 6.65 20.45 1.64
CA THR A 135 5.70 19.78 2.52
C THR A 135 5.50 18.36 1.99
N VAL A 136 5.75 17.37 2.84
CA VAL A 136 5.60 15.96 2.51
C VAL A 136 4.50 15.37 3.39
N HIS A 137 3.53 14.75 2.77
CA HIS A 137 2.48 13.99 3.44
C HIS A 137 2.53 12.55 2.94
N ILE A 138 2.67 11.61 3.87
CA ILE A 138 2.68 10.18 3.58
C ILE A 138 1.64 9.50 4.47
N SER A 139 0.76 8.73 3.86
CA SER A 139 -0.28 7.97 4.54
C SER A 139 -0.19 6.50 4.12
N VAL A 140 0.05 5.60 5.09
CA VAL A 140 0.25 4.18 4.85
C VAL A 140 -0.61 3.35 5.77
N PRO A 141 -1.45 2.45 5.26
CA PRO A 141 -2.19 1.49 6.09
C PRO A 141 -1.25 0.57 6.87
N ILE A 142 -1.43 0.45 8.18
CA ILE A 142 -0.61 -0.43 9.03
C ILE A 142 -0.78 -1.90 8.62
N ALA A 143 -1.97 -2.28 8.15
CA ALA A 143 -2.21 -3.61 7.61
C ALA A 143 -1.31 -3.93 6.42
N LEU A 144 -1.07 -2.94 5.54
CA LEU A 144 -0.18 -3.09 4.40
C LEU A 144 1.29 -3.28 4.83
N VAL A 145 1.78 -2.48 5.79
CA VAL A 145 3.14 -2.63 6.34
C VAL A 145 3.35 -4.05 6.86
N ARG A 146 2.36 -4.58 7.57
CA ARG A 146 2.38 -5.95 8.09
C ARG A 146 2.38 -6.98 6.96
N SER A 147 1.52 -6.83 5.96
CA SER A 147 1.44 -7.73 4.81
C SER A 147 2.75 -7.79 4.03
N VAL A 148 3.38 -6.65 3.80
CA VAL A 148 4.69 -6.57 3.13
C VAL A 148 5.77 -7.25 3.96
N ALA A 149 5.84 -6.99 5.27
CA ALA A 149 6.82 -7.62 6.16
C ALA A 149 6.66 -9.14 6.22
N ASP A 150 5.41 -9.65 6.22
CA ASP A 150 5.13 -11.09 6.20
C ASP A 150 5.55 -11.73 4.86
N ASN A 151 5.31 -11.08 3.72
CA ASN A 151 5.68 -11.58 2.40
C ASN A 151 7.20 -11.57 2.16
N LEU A 152 7.90 -10.54 2.61
CA LEU A 152 9.36 -10.46 2.49
C LEU A 152 10.07 -11.56 3.30
N GLN A 153 9.57 -11.94 4.46
CA GLN A 153 10.15 -13.01 5.27
C GLN A 153 10.08 -14.38 4.57
N VAL A 154 8.99 -14.66 3.84
CA VAL A 154 8.86 -15.89 3.04
C VAL A 154 9.90 -15.94 1.91
N SER A 155 10.32 -14.78 1.42
CA SER A 155 11.29 -14.67 0.31
C SER A 155 12.76 -14.71 0.76
N VAL A 156 13.03 -14.41 2.04
CA VAL A 156 14.39 -14.30 2.62
C VAL A 156 14.68 -15.46 3.61
N GLY A 157 13.72 -16.36 3.84
CA GLY A 157 13.87 -17.50 4.74
C GLY A 157 15.10 -18.37 4.42
N PRO A 158 15.72 -18.98 5.44
CA PRO A 158 16.95 -19.75 5.27
C PRO A 158 16.71 -20.93 4.31
N ALA A 159 17.68 -21.12 3.40
CA ALA A 159 17.79 -22.30 2.55
C ALA A 159 18.15 -23.54 3.40
#